data_c551a64fac173d0878cd2eb6d6fa1aa0
#
_entry.id   c551a64fac173d0878cd2eb6d6fa1aa0
#
_cell.length_a   1.000
_cell.length_b   1.000
_cell.length_c   1.000
_cell.angle_alpha   90.00
_cell.angle_beta   90.00
_cell.angle_gamma   90.00
#
_symmetry.space_group_name_H-M   'P 1'
#
loop_
_entity.id
_entity.type
_entity.pdbx_description
1 polymer ?
#
loop_
_entity_poly.entity_id
_entity_poly.type
_entity_poly.pdbx_seq_one_letter_code
_entity_poly.pdbx_strand_id
1 'polypeptide(L)'
;IGAVKPSGWHLVKYDNVDGKYLYNRCHLIAYMLAAENANPQNLITGTRYLNVQGMLPFETKVCDYVKNTGNHVLYRVTPIFDGDNLLADGVLMEAYSVEDAGEGISFCVFAYNVQPGIGIDYATGDNWAEGSGTYQSTVASVAEETPVPQPETDTAVQITPESSAPQESQQTTYVLNTNTMKFHYLTCSSVD
;
A
#
# COMPACT_ATOMS: atom_id res chain seq x y z
N ILE A 1 4.35 -8.43 17.75
CA ILE A 1 4.77 -7.76 16.49
C ILE A 1 6.28 -7.54 16.41
N GLY A 2 6.97 -7.26 17.52
CA GLY A 2 8.42 -6.88 17.56
C GLY A 2 9.39 -7.89 16.95
N ALA A 3 9.05 -9.18 16.94
CA ALA A 3 9.88 -10.23 16.35
C ALA A 3 9.80 -10.30 14.81
N VAL A 4 8.75 -9.77 14.20
CA VAL A 4 8.57 -9.77 12.73
C VAL A 4 9.43 -8.66 12.13
N LYS A 5 10.20 -9.01 11.11
CA LYS A 5 10.98 -8.05 10.31
C LYS A 5 10.55 -8.21 8.86
N PRO A 6 9.65 -7.36 8.35
CA PRO A 6 9.29 -7.36 6.93
C PRO A 6 10.50 -7.05 6.05
N SER A 7 10.39 -7.26 4.73
CA SER A 7 11.46 -6.95 3.78
C SER A 7 11.93 -5.49 3.92
N GLY A 8 13.22 -5.23 3.76
CA GLY A 8 13.81 -3.90 3.87
C GLY A 8 13.69 -3.23 5.25
N TRP A 9 13.48 -4.02 6.33
CA TRP A 9 13.31 -3.48 7.69
C TRP A 9 14.60 -2.90 8.26
N HIS A 10 14.57 -1.59 8.57
CA HIS A 10 15.61 -0.88 9.33
C HIS A 10 15.03 -0.24 10.60
N LEU A 11 15.79 -0.28 11.68
CA LEU A 11 15.43 0.44 12.90
C LEU A 11 16.14 1.79 12.89
N VAL A 12 15.46 2.83 12.44
CA VAL A 12 16.04 4.16 12.27
C VAL A 12 15.14 5.24 12.87
N LYS A 13 15.75 6.30 13.39
CA LYS A 13 15.05 7.43 14.03
C LYS A 13 15.45 8.75 13.38
N TYR A 14 14.46 9.65 13.28
CA TYR A 14 14.61 11.03 12.87
C TYR A 14 13.82 11.95 13.78
N ASP A 15 14.37 13.12 14.11
CA ASP A 15 13.71 14.06 15.02
C ASP A 15 12.46 14.72 14.39
N ASN A 16 12.42 14.83 13.08
CA ASN A 16 11.29 15.38 12.32
C ASN A 16 10.18 14.36 12.01
N VAL A 17 10.31 13.11 12.47
CA VAL A 17 9.28 12.06 12.32
C VAL A 17 8.47 11.97 13.60
N ASP A 18 7.13 11.95 13.50
CA ASP A 18 6.24 11.71 14.62
C ASP A 18 6.56 10.37 15.30
N GLY A 19 6.74 10.38 16.62
CA GLY A 19 7.20 9.20 17.37
C GLY A 19 8.65 8.80 17.07
N LYS A 20 9.38 9.57 16.27
CA LYS A 20 10.79 9.45 15.89
C LYS A 20 11.16 8.25 15.00
N TYR A 21 10.45 7.14 15.04
CA TYR A 21 10.74 5.96 14.23
C TYR A 21 10.22 6.12 12.80
N LEU A 22 11.14 6.12 11.81
CA LEU A 22 10.80 6.23 10.40
C LEU A 22 9.90 5.08 9.96
N TYR A 23 10.36 3.85 10.19
CA TYR A 23 9.63 2.65 9.78
C TYR A 23 8.77 2.08 10.90
N ASN A 24 7.58 1.68 10.51
CA ASN A 24 6.61 0.93 11.30
C ASN A 24 6.41 -0.44 10.65
N ARG A 25 6.08 -1.44 11.46
CA ARG A 25 5.51 -2.69 10.96
C ARG A 25 4.06 -2.41 10.65
N CYS A 26 3.82 -1.86 9.45
CA CYS A 26 2.48 -1.49 9.02
C CYS A 26 1.65 -2.74 8.79
N HIS A 27 0.50 -2.81 9.44
CA HIS A 27 -0.51 -3.80 9.09
C HIS A 27 -1.14 -3.41 7.75
N LEU A 28 -1.29 -4.37 6.84
CA LEU A 28 -2.09 -4.19 5.63
C LEU A 28 -3.58 -4.12 5.98
N ILE A 29 -4.04 -5.05 6.82
CA ILE A 29 -5.35 -4.97 7.46
C ILE A 29 -5.12 -4.60 8.93
N ALA A 30 -5.64 -3.46 9.36
CA ALA A 30 -5.43 -2.93 10.69
C ALA A 30 -5.80 -3.91 11.80
N TYR A 31 -5.08 -3.86 12.93
CA TYR A 31 -5.41 -4.67 14.10
C TYR A 31 -6.86 -4.50 14.57
N MET A 32 -7.40 -3.28 14.50
CA MET A 32 -8.79 -2.99 14.88
C MET A 32 -9.83 -3.66 13.98
N LEU A 33 -9.43 -4.11 12.78
CA LEU A 33 -10.29 -4.80 11.82
C LEU A 33 -10.10 -6.32 11.86
N ALA A 34 -8.84 -6.80 11.90
CA ALA A 34 -8.52 -8.22 11.79
C ALA A 34 -8.18 -8.89 13.14
N ALA A 35 -7.86 -8.13 14.18
CA ALA A 35 -7.32 -8.60 15.46
C ALA A 35 -6.03 -9.45 15.32
N GLU A 36 -5.33 -9.37 14.18
CA GLU A 36 -4.05 -10.01 13.94
C GLU A 36 -2.89 -9.08 14.32
N ASN A 37 -2.01 -9.52 15.21
CA ASN A 37 -0.93 -8.66 15.70
C ASN A 37 0.44 -8.94 15.06
N ALA A 38 0.79 -10.19 14.84
CA ALA A 38 2.15 -10.57 14.43
C ALA A 38 2.20 -11.54 13.24
N ASN A 39 1.19 -11.48 12.37
CA ASN A 39 1.16 -12.25 11.14
C ASN A 39 2.12 -11.63 10.11
N PRO A 40 3.20 -12.33 9.68
CA PRO A 40 4.14 -11.80 8.68
C PRO A 40 3.48 -11.46 7.34
N GLN A 41 2.40 -12.15 6.96
CA GLN A 41 1.67 -11.91 5.72
C GLN A 41 0.82 -10.63 5.76
N ASN A 42 0.58 -10.10 6.96
CA ASN A 42 -0.18 -8.87 7.19
C ASN A 42 0.70 -7.68 7.58
N LEU A 43 2.02 -7.77 7.39
CA LEU A 43 2.96 -6.74 7.82
C LEU A 43 3.93 -6.37 6.70
N ILE A 44 4.07 -5.07 6.44
CA ILE A 44 5.10 -4.51 5.56
C ILE A 44 5.98 -3.49 6.31
N THR A 45 7.15 -3.19 5.76
CA THR A 45 7.95 -2.04 6.16
C THR A 45 7.32 -0.79 5.56
N GLY A 46 6.58 -0.06 6.38
CA GLY A 46 5.96 1.20 5.98
C GLY A 46 6.45 2.37 6.80
N THR A 47 6.43 3.56 6.23
CA THR A 47 6.79 4.77 6.95
C THR A 47 5.75 5.11 8.03
N ARG A 48 6.15 5.92 9.00
CA ARG A 48 5.22 6.49 9.98
C ARG A 48 4.11 7.28 9.28
N TYR A 49 4.46 8.03 8.23
CA TYR A 49 3.51 8.83 7.47
C TYR A 49 2.50 7.96 6.71
N LEU A 50 2.95 6.91 6.00
CA LEU A 50 2.04 5.94 5.39
C LEU A 50 1.07 5.37 6.42
N ASN A 51 1.58 4.89 7.55
CA ASN A 51 0.77 4.21 8.56
C ASN A 51 -0.31 5.12 9.16
N VAL A 52 0.04 6.36 9.49
CA VAL A 52 -0.83 7.27 10.27
C VAL A 52 -1.61 8.25 9.39
N GLN A 53 -0.99 8.78 8.34
CA GLN A 53 -1.62 9.78 7.47
C GLN A 53 -2.20 9.14 6.20
N GLY A 54 -1.56 8.08 5.71
CA GLY A 54 -1.99 7.37 4.51
C GLY A 54 -3.12 6.38 4.76
N MET A 55 -2.92 5.42 5.67
CA MET A 55 -3.82 4.27 5.84
C MET A 55 -4.88 4.48 6.93
N LEU A 56 -4.49 4.92 8.11
CA LEU A 56 -5.36 5.01 9.29
C LEU A 56 -6.70 5.74 9.07
N PRO A 57 -6.80 6.85 8.31
CA PRO A 57 -8.09 7.50 8.05
C PRO A 57 -9.10 6.58 7.34
N PHE A 58 -8.64 5.79 6.38
CA PHE A 58 -9.48 4.85 5.63
C PHE A 58 -9.86 3.62 6.45
N GLU A 59 -8.90 3.08 7.22
CA GLU A 59 -9.14 1.99 8.17
C GLU A 59 -10.17 2.38 9.23
N THR A 60 -10.06 3.59 9.77
CA THR A 60 -11.02 4.13 10.74
C THR A 60 -12.40 4.27 10.12
N LYS A 61 -12.48 4.79 8.88
CA LYS A 61 -13.76 4.92 8.16
C LYS A 61 -14.46 3.57 7.99
N VAL A 62 -13.72 2.51 7.61
CA VAL A 62 -14.28 1.15 7.50
C VAL A 62 -14.72 0.63 8.87
N CYS A 63 -13.90 0.78 9.89
CA CYS A 63 -14.17 0.33 11.23
C CYS A 63 -15.43 0.99 11.82
N ASP A 64 -15.55 2.30 11.67
CA ASP A 64 -16.69 3.07 12.19
C ASP A 64 -17.99 2.72 11.45
N TYR A 65 -17.92 2.56 10.12
CA TYR A 65 -19.08 2.12 9.34
C TYR A 65 -19.60 0.77 9.83
N VAL A 66 -18.73 -0.23 9.94
CA VAL A 66 -19.12 -1.57 10.41
C VAL A 66 -19.70 -1.54 11.83
N LYS A 67 -19.08 -0.79 12.76
CA LYS A 67 -19.57 -0.65 14.13
C LYS A 67 -20.92 0.03 14.23
N ASN A 68 -21.15 1.05 13.40
CA ASN A 68 -22.36 1.86 13.47
C ASN A 68 -23.55 1.21 12.75
N THR A 69 -23.31 0.41 11.71
CA THR A 69 -24.38 -0.17 10.88
C THR A 69 -24.57 -1.68 11.12
N GLY A 70 -23.50 -2.39 11.49
CA GLY A 70 -23.48 -3.85 11.48
C GLY A 70 -23.38 -4.47 10.10
N ASN A 71 -23.22 -3.67 9.05
CA ASN A 71 -23.12 -4.11 7.66
C ASN A 71 -21.73 -4.64 7.34
N HIS A 72 -21.62 -5.41 6.25
CA HIS A 72 -20.37 -5.96 5.74
C HIS A 72 -19.66 -4.98 4.79
N VAL A 73 -18.34 -5.06 4.77
CA VAL A 73 -17.49 -4.34 3.82
C VAL A 73 -16.55 -5.32 3.13
N LEU A 74 -16.57 -5.35 1.80
CA LEU A 74 -15.49 -5.94 1.03
C LEU A 74 -14.29 -4.99 1.14
N TYR A 75 -13.18 -5.47 1.72
CA TYR A 75 -12.00 -4.67 1.94
C TYR A 75 -10.76 -5.40 1.45
N ARG A 76 -10.01 -4.74 0.57
CA ARG A 76 -8.76 -5.25 0.00
C ARG A 76 -7.65 -4.24 0.16
N VAL A 77 -6.48 -4.71 0.60
CA VAL A 77 -5.27 -3.92 0.75
C VAL A 77 -4.12 -4.63 0.06
N THR A 78 -3.58 -4.00 -0.98
CA THR A 78 -2.54 -4.58 -1.83
C THR A 78 -1.29 -3.71 -1.77
N PRO A 79 -0.17 -4.20 -1.22
CA PRO A 79 1.09 -3.50 -1.31
C PRO A 79 1.62 -3.58 -2.75
N ILE A 80 2.07 -2.46 -3.29
CA ILE A 80 2.60 -2.37 -4.66
C ILE A 80 4.10 -2.18 -4.58
N PHE A 81 4.84 -3.11 -5.17
CA PHE A 81 6.30 -3.09 -5.27
C PHE A 81 6.71 -2.85 -6.72
N ASP A 82 7.77 -2.07 -6.94
CA ASP A 82 8.42 -1.96 -8.24
C ASP A 82 9.51 -3.02 -8.35
N GLY A 83 9.33 -3.96 -9.28
CA GLY A 83 10.27 -5.07 -9.50
C GLY A 83 10.59 -5.85 -8.22
N ASP A 84 11.89 -5.98 -7.93
CA ASP A 84 12.42 -6.71 -6.78
C ASP A 84 12.69 -5.82 -5.55
N ASN A 85 12.15 -4.62 -5.51
CA ASN A 85 12.29 -3.71 -4.37
C ASN A 85 11.86 -4.36 -3.07
N LEU A 86 12.58 -4.08 -1.98
CA LEU A 86 12.27 -4.63 -0.65
C LEU A 86 11.18 -3.85 0.07
N LEU A 87 10.98 -2.58 -0.31
CA LEU A 87 9.88 -1.75 0.19
C LEU A 87 8.83 -1.55 -0.90
N ALA A 88 7.56 -1.60 -0.50
CA ALA A 88 6.46 -1.20 -1.37
C ALA A 88 6.51 0.31 -1.64
N ASP A 89 6.20 0.74 -2.87
CA ASP A 89 6.01 2.15 -3.23
C ASP A 89 4.83 2.77 -2.49
N GLY A 90 3.86 1.94 -2.15
CA GLY A 90 2.66 2.29 -1.41
C GLY A 90 1.69 1.14 -1.32
N VAL A 91 0.49 1.45 -0.89
CA VAL A 91 -0.59 0.48 -0.65
C VAL A 91 -1.85 0.93 -1.37
N LEU A 92 -2.39 0.06 -2.22
CA LEU A 92 -3.72 0.22 -2.81
C LEU A 92 -4.77 -0.29 -1.82
N MET A 93 -5.66 0.57 -1.39
CA MET A 93 -6.74 0.27 -0.45
C MET A 93 -8.09 0.40 -1.16
N GLU A 94 -8.89 -0.65 -1.13
CA GLU A 94 -10.19 -0.71 -1.80
C GLU A 94 -11.24 -1.19 -0.80
N ALA A 95 -12.37 -0.51 -0.78
CA ALA A 95 -13.47 -0.88 0.10
C ALA A 95 -14.84 -0.63 -0.56
N TYR A 96 -15.79 -1.51 -0.27
CA TYR A 96 -17.16 -1.42 -0.76
C TYR A 96 -18.13 -2.04 0.26
N SER A 97 -19.10 -1.27 0.72
CA SER A 97 -20.14 -1.77 1.62
C SER A 97 -21.18 -2.61 0.86
N VAL A 98 -21.52 -3.77 1.42
CA VAL A 98 -22.25 -4.81 0.69
C VAL A 98 -23.75 -4.54 0.69
N GLU A 99 -24.37 -4.36 1.85
CA GLU A 99 -25.82 -4.29 2.03
C GLU A 99 -26.45 -3.04 1.41
N ASP A 100 -25.69 -1.95 1.39
CA ASP A 100 -26.14 -0.66 0.80
C ASP A 100 -25.54 -0.38 -0.56
N ALA A 101 -24.94 -1.39 -1.20
CA ALA A 101 -24.36 -1.30 -2.54
C ALA A 101 -23.34 -0.14 -2.70
N GLY A 102 -22.51 0.08 -1.69
CA GLY A 102 -21.44 1.07 -1.70
C GLY A 102 -21.86 2.49 -1.29
N GLU A 103 -23.10 2.70 -0.85
CA GLU A 103 -23.59 4.03 -0.43
C GLU A 103 -22.80 4.55 0.81
N GLY A 104 -22.53 3.69 1.79
CA GLY A 104 -21.79 4.05 3.00
C GLY A 104 -20.29 4.04 2.83
N ILE A 105 -19.75 3.00 2.16
CA ILE A 105 -18.33 2.85 1.87
C ILE A 105 -18.13 2.47 0.41
N SER A 106 -17.45 3.36 -0.32
CA SER A 106 -16.94 3.06 -1.67
C SER A 106 -15.69 3.90 -1.89
N PHE A 107 -14.51 3.27 -1.91
CA PHE A 107 -13.26 3.95 -2.27
C PHE A 107 -12.24 2.99 -2.89
N CYS A 108 -11.37 3.57 -3.71
CA CYS A 108 -10.17 2.96 -4.25
C CYS A 108 -9.08 4.04 -4.17
N VAL A 109 -8.13 3.89 -3.25
CA VAL A 109 -7.11 4.90 -2.95
C VAL A 109 -5.73 4.28 -2.89
N PHE A 110 -4.72 5.03 -3.33
CA PHE A 110 -3.32 4.64 -3.22
C PHE A 110 -2.64 5.52 -2.17
N ALA A 111 -2.14 4.89 -1.11
CA ALA A 111 -1.38 5.54 -0.06
C ALA A 111 0.11 5.34 -0.30
N TYR A 112 0.85 6.43 -0.56
CA TYR A 112 2.29 6.37 -0.84
C TYR A 112 3.12 6.03 0.40
N ASN A 113 4.12 5.16 0.25
CA ASN A 113 5.07 4.82 1.31
C ASN A 113 6.20 5.84 1.38
N VAL A 114 5.88 7.07 1.71
CA VAL A 114 6.79 8.21 1.80
C VAL A 114 6.85 8.77 3.22
N GLN A 115 7.89 9.53 3.53
CA GLN A 115 7.99 10.32 4.75
C GLN A 115 8.49 11.72 4.38
N PRO A 116 7.71 12.80 4.65
CA PRO A 116 8.15 14.16 4.37
C PRO A 116 9.51 14.47 4.99
N GLY A 117 10.43 15.01 4.18
CA GLY A 117 11.79 15.37 4.59
C GLY A 117 12.76 14.20 4.72
N ILE A 118 12.38 12.99 4.29
CA ILE A 118 13.23 11.80 4.27
C ILE A 118 13.22 11.17 2.88
N GLY A 119 14.42 11.00 2.30
CA GLY A 119 14.60 10.20 1.11
C GLY A 119 14.70 8.72 1.46
N ILE A 120 14.14 7.86 0.60
CA ILE A 120 14.10 6.41 0.80
C ILE A 120 14.57 5.71 -0.47
N ASP A 121 15.47 4.76 -0.31
CA ASP A 121 15.81 3.78 -1.33
C ASP A 121 14.89 2.56 -1.17
N TYR A 122 13.94 2.39 -2.06
CA TYR A 122 12.96 1.30 -1.99
C TYR A 122 13.58 -0.08 -2.28
N ALA A 123 14.69 -0.12 -3.01
CA ALA A 123 15.37 -1.38 -3.28
C ALA A 123 15.95 -2.02 -2.02
N THR A 124 16.42 -1.21 -1.06
CA THR A 124 17.15 -1.67 0.13
C THR A 124 16.44 -1.34 1.45
N GLY A 125 15.70 -0.24 1.50
CA GLY A 125 15.17 0.37 2.73
C GLY A 125 16.14 1.38 3.35
N ASP A 126 17.28 1.64 2.72
CA ASP A 126 18.18 2.71 3.14
C ASP A 126 17.50 4.08 3.04
N ASN A 127 17.92 5.02 3.86
CA ASN A 127 17.21 6.28 3.99
C ASN A 127 18.14 7.40 4.47
N TRP A 128 17.77 8.66 4.20
CA TRP A 128 18.54 9.86 4.55
C TRP A 128 17.61 11.05 4.76
N ALA A 129 18.04 11.99 5.61
CA ALA A 129 17.34 13.27 5.74
C ALA A 129 17.52 14.11 4.47
N GLU A 130 16.43 14.59 3.88
CA GLU A 130 16.48 15.52 2.76
C GLU A 130 17.17 16.81 3.19
N GLY A 131 18.09 17.33 2.35
CA GLY A 131 18.91 18.51 2.67
C GLY A 131 20.24 18.20 3.37
N SER A 132 20.53 16.97 3.74
CA SER A 132 21.82 16.59 4.35
C SER A 132 22.96 16.32 3.34
N GLY A 133 22.74 16.57 2.06
CA GLY A 133 23.78 16.75 1.04
C GLY A 133 24.62 15.52 0.64
N THR A 134 24.16 14.29 0.86
CA THR A 134 24.89 13.10 0.41
C THR A 134 23.98 12.04 -0.19
N TYR A 135 23.31 12.38 -1.28
CA TYR A 135 22.90 11.36 -2.24
C TYR A 135 23.91 11.35 -3.39
N GLN A 136 24.84 10.43 -3.39
CA GLN A 136 25.57 10.05 -4.59
C GLN A 136 24.70 9.06 -5.36
N SER A 137 23.81 9.61 -6.20
CA SER A 137 23.20 8.83 -7.26
C SER A 137 24.31 8.39 -8.22
N THR A 138 24.65 7.11 -8.20
CA THR A 138 25.39 6.48 -9.30
C THR A 138 24.44 6.17 -10.45
N VAL A 139 23.76 7.18 -10.97
CA VAL A 139 23.24 7.12 -12.34
C VAL A 139 24.38 7.51 -13.24
N ALA A 140 24.92 6.51 -13.93
CA ALA A 140 25.84 6.73 -15.06
C ALA A 140 25.20 7.77 -15.99
N SER A 141 25.97 8.83 -16.27
CA SER A 141 25.59 9.89 -17.20
C SER A 141 25.13 9.28 -18.52
N VAL A 142 23.85 9.34 -18.80
CA VAL A 142 23.36 9.21 -20.17
C VAL A 142 23.50 10.58 -20.80
N ALA A 143 24.30 10.61 -21.86
CA ALA A 143 24.61 11.81 -22.62
C ALA A 143 23.33 12.50 -23.10
N GLU A 144 23.37 13.83 -22.98
CA GLU A 144 22.47 14.82 -23.52
C GLU A 144 22.17 14.53 -25.01
N GLU A 145 20.96 14.01 -25.30
CA GLU A 145 20.48 13.98 -26.69
C GLU A 145 19.60 15.19 -26.95
N THR A 146 20.03 15.95 -27.96
CA THR A 146 19.42 17.16 -28.53
C THR A 146 17.95 16.93 -28.97
N PRO A 147 17.10 17.96 -28.93
CA PRO A 147 15.66 17.81 -29.29
C PRO A 147 15.52 17.67 -30.81
N VAL A 148 14.83 16.59 -31.21
CA VAL A 148 14.38 16.38 -32.60
C VAL A 148 12.95 16.92 -32.74
N PRO A 149 12.63 17.67 -33.82
CA PRO A 149 11.32 18.32 -33.98
C PRO A 149 10.21 17.33 -34.34
N GLN A 150 9.00 17.59 -33.79
CA GLN A 150 7.77 16.89 -34.10
C GLN A 150 7.41 16.99 -35.60
N PRO A 151 6.87 15.93 -36.18
CA PRO A 151 5.93 16.09 -37.28
C PRO A 151 4.50 15.76 -36.85
N GLU A 152 3.60 16.69 -37.14
CA GLU A 152 2.19 16.46 -37.20
C GLU A 152 1.87 15.48 -38.34
N THR A 153 1.00 14.51 -38.12
CA THR A 153 -0.19 14.21 -38.95
C THR A 153 -0.81 12.86 -38.60
N ASP A 154 -2.12 12.89 -38.49
CA ASP A 154 -3.10 11.82 -38.51
C ASP A 154 -2.72 10.55 -39.31
N THR A 155 -2.92 9.39 -38.68
CA THR A 155 -3.55 8.23 -39.33
C THR A 155 -3.92 7.17 -38.29
N ALA A 156 -5.21 6.87 -38.18
CA ALA A 156 -5.77 5.79 -37.39
C ALA A 156 -5.27 4.45 -37.89
N VAL A 157 -4.57 3.69 -37.05
CA VAL A 157 -4.26 2.27 -37.27
C VAL A 157 -5.00 1.46 -36.23
N GLN A 158 -5.97 0.68 -36.68
CA GLN A 158 -6.59 -0.39 -35.92
C GLN A 158 -5.54 -1.43 -35.55
N ILE A 159 -5.34 -1.63 -34.25
CA ILE A 159 -4.55 -2.75 -33.71
C ILE A 159 -5.54 -3.74 -33.08
N THR A 160 -5.64 -4.91 -33.66
CA THR A 160 -6.31 -6.07 -33.07
C THR A 160 -5.53 -6.54 -31.83
N PRO A 161 -6.18 -6.88 -30.71
CA PRO A 161 -5.47 -7.35 -29.53
C PRO A 161 -5.07 -8.79 -29.69
N GLU A 162 -3.78 -9.04 -29.70
CA GLU A 162 -3.23 -10.38 -29.53
C GLU A 162 -3.28 -10.74 -28.05
N SER A 163 -4.00 -11.83 -27.76
CA SER A 163 -4.25 -12.37 -26.44
C SER A 163 -2.99 -12.98 -25.84
N SER A 164 -2.35 -12.26 -24.94
CA SER A 164 -1.47 -12.87 -23.94
C SER A 164 -2.15 -12.79 -22.58
N ALA A 165 -2.48 -13.97 -22.02
CA ALA A 165 -3.11 -14.10 -20.72
C ALA A 165 -2.22 -13.50 -19.63
N PRO A 166 -2.78 -12.66 -18.72
CA PRO A 166 -2.03 -12.18 -17.57
C PRO A 166 -1.84 -13.33 -16.58
N GLN A 167 -0.63 -13.46 -16.04
CA GLN A 167 -0.40 -14.25 -14.83
C GLN A 167 -1.23 -13.65 -13.70
N GLU A 168 -2.14 -14.45 -13.20
CA GLU A 168 -3.06 -14.14 -12.10
C GLU A 168 -2.24 -13.96 -10.81
N SER A 169 -1.95 -12.70 -10.43
CA SER A 169 -1.54 -12.40 -9.08
C SER A 169 -2.68 -12.82 -8.17
N GLN A 170 -2.44 -13.75 -7.25
CA GLN A 170 -3.45 -14.21 -6.28
C GLN A 170 -3.84 -13.03 -5.38
N GLN A 171 -4.85 -12.30 -5.79
CA GLN A 171 -5.45 -11.24 -4.99
C GLN A 171 -6.26 -11.89 -3.88
N THR A 172 -5.79 -11.75 -2.64
CA THR A 172 -6.49 -12.26 -1.47
C THR A 172 -7.59 -11.26 -1.07
N THR A 173 -8.84 -11.67 -1.23
CA THR A 173 -10.01 -10.90 -0.81
C THR A 173 -10.51 -11.42 0.53
N TYR A 174 -10.76 -10.50 1.47
CA TYR A 174 -11.29 -10.82 2.80
C TYR A 174 -12.69 -10.24 2.98
N VAL A 175 -13.50 -10.92 3.77
CA VAL A 175 -14.82 -10.44 4.23
C VAL A 175 -14.75 -10.20 5.73
N LEU A 176 -15.19 -9.03 6.20
CA LEU A 176 -15.27 -8.73 7.63
C LEU A 176 -16.52 -9.38 8.23
N ASN A 177 -16.32 -10.30 9.17
CA ASN A 177 -17.40 -10.82 9.99
C ASN A 177 -17.79 -9.80 11.05
N THR A 178 -19.01 -9.28 10.99
CA THR A 178 -19.51 -8.21 11.86
C THR A 178 -19.69 -8.63 13.32
N ASN A 179 -19.93 -9.92 13.57
CA ASN A 179 -20.13 -10.43 14.93
C ASN A 179 -18.79 -10.59 15.68
N THR A 180 -17.74 -10.99 14.97
CA THR A 180 -16.41 -11.22 15.56
C THR A 180 -15.45 -10.06 15.28
N MET A 181 -15.82 -9.13 14.39
CA MET A 181 -14.98 -8.05 13.89
C MET A 181 -13.67 -8.54 13.28
N LYS A 182 -13.69 -9.72 12.65
CA LYS A 182 -12.53 -10.36 12.01
C LYS A 182 -12.75 -10.50 10.52
N PHE A 183 -11.67 -10.34 9.75
CA PHE A 183 -11.66 -10.64 8.32
C PHE A 183 -11.43 -12.14 8.11
N HIS A 184 -12.18 -12.71 7.17
CA HIS A 184 -12.09 -14.09 6.76
C HIS A 184 -11.87 -14.18 5.25
N TYR A 185 -11.23 -15.25 4.79
CA TYR A 185 -11.20 -15.57 3.36
C TYR A 185 -12.62 -15.88 2.89
N LEU A 186 -12.95 -15.53 1.64
CA LEU A 186 -14.26 -15.84 1.04
C LEU A 186 -14.63 -17.34 1.09
N THR A 187 -13.62 -18.20 1.21
CA THR A 187 -13.80 -19.66 1.31
C THR A 187 -13.85 -20.19 2.74
N CYS A 188 -13.84 -19.29 3.75
CA CYS A 188 -13.87 -19.69 5.15
C CYS A 188 -15.30 -20.09 5.56
N SER A 189 -15.47 -21.30 6.10
CA SER A 189 -16.77 -21.82 6.57
C SER A 189 -17.36 -21.13 7.80
N SER A 190 -16.67 -20.13 8.35
CA SER A 190 -17.12 -19.32 9.49
C SER A 190 -17.70 -17.94 9.11
N VAL A 191 -18.13 -17.78 7.86
CA VAL A 191 -18.76 -16.57 7.31
C VAL A 191 -20.29 -16.65 7.37
N ASP A 192 -20.88 -17.57 8.13
CA ASP A 192 -22.34 -17.67 8.37
C ASP A 192 -22.80 -16.71 9.47
#